data_07f88837f363d41c34e82fe3c2242fa9
#
_entry.id   07f88837f363d41c34e82fe3c2242fa9
#
_cell.length_a   1.000
_cell.length_b   1.000
_cell.length_c   1.000
_cell.angle_alpha   90.00
_cell.angle_beta   90.00
_cell.angle_gamma   90.00
#
_symmetry.space_group_name_H-M   'P 1'
#
loop_
_entity.id
_entity.type
_entity.pdbx_description
1 polymer ?
#
loop_
_entity_poly.entity_id
_entity_poly.type
_entity_poly.pdbx_seq_one_letter_code
_entity_poly.pdbx_strand_id
1 'polypeptide(L)'
;DDHLFIAESFQLNRRGMEQIVAGLKRLGLEHIPSHGNFVTFKAGEAAKVNQALLKQGVIVRPIAGYALPEHLRVTIGLESENARFLEALEKALAG
;
A
#
# COMPACT_ATOMS: atom_id res chain seq x y z
N ASP A 1 24.97 -10.40 -13.08
CA ASP A 1 24.10 -11.51 -13.28
C ASP A 1 23.08 -11.66 -12.17
N ASP A 2 22.88 -12.85 -11.61
CA ASP A 2 21.85 -13.05 -10.59
C ASP A 2 22.03 -12.15 -9.37
N HIS A 3 23.28 -11.91 -8.98
CA HIS A 3 23.58 -11.05 -7.85
C HIS A 3 23.12 -9.61 -8.07
N LEU A 4 23.39 -9.07 -9.26
CA LEU A 4 23.00 -7.71 -9.59
C LEU A 4 21.48 -7.58 -9.67
N PHE A 5 20.83 -8.59 -10.24
CA PHE A 5 19.37 -8.60 -10.36
C PHE A 5 18.70 -8.61 -8.98
N ILE A 6 19.19 -9.44 -8.07
CA ILE A 6 18.65 -9.53 -6.71
C ILE A 6 18.84 -8.20 -5.97
N ALA A 7 20.01 -7.59 -6.11
CA ALA A 7 20.29 -6.31 -5.46
C ALA A 7 19.37 -5.20 -5.98
N GLU A 8 19.13 -5.16 -7.29
CA GLU A 8 18.23 -4.17 -7.87
C GLU A 8 16.80 -4.35 -7.39
N SER A 9 16.32 -5.60 -7.35
CA SER A 9 14.97 -5.89 -6.87
C SER A 9 14.80 -5.47 -5.41
N PHE A 10 15.80 -5.71 -4.59
CA PHE A 10 15.78 -5.33 -3.19
C PHE A 10 15.72 -3.81 -3.03
N GLN A 11 16.52 -3.07 -3.80
CA GLN A 11 16.52 -1.62 -3.75
C GLN A 11 15.20 -1.02 -4.22
N LEU A 12 14.62 -1.57 -5.28
CA LEU A 12 13.32 -1.12 -5.79
C LEU A 12 12.22 -1.35 -4.77
N ASN A 13 12.24 -2.49 -4.10
CA ASN A 13 11.27 -2.80 -3.06
C ASN A 13 11.39 -1.82 -1.88
N ARG A 14 12.61 -1.51 -1.48
CA ARG A 14 12.87 -0.59 -0.39
C ARG A 14 12.39 0.83 -0.73
N ARG A 15 12.69 1.30 -1.94
CA ARG A 15 12.23 2.62 -2.41
C ARG A 15 10.71 2.67 -2.47
N GLY A 16 10.09 1.60 -2.96
CA GLY A 16 8.65 1.52 -3.03
C GLY A 16 8.00 1.57 -1.65
N MET A 17 8.60 0.88 -0.68
CA MET A 17 8.11 0.93 0.69
C MET A 17 8.22 2.34 1.27
N GLU A 18 9.34 3.01 1.08
CA GLU A 18 9.53 4.37 1.55
C GLU A 18 8.52 5.32 0.91
N GLN A 19 8.26 5.14 -0.38
CA GLN A 19 7.28 5.94 -1.11
C GLN A 19 5.88 5.77 -0.53
N ILE A 20 5.46 4.52 -0.33
CA ILE A 20 4.13 4.24 0.21
C ILE A 20 4.00 4.74 1.64
N VAL A 21 4.99 4.48 2.48
CA VAL A 21 4.97 4.92 3.88
C VAL A 21 4.92 6.44 3.97
N ALA A 22 5.70 7.15 3.17
CA ALA A 22 5.67 8.61 3.16
C ALA A 22 4.31 9.13 2.74
N GLY A 23 3.68 8.51 1.73
CA GLY A 23 2.34 8.88 1.30
C GLY A 23 1.29 8.62 2.36
N LEU A 24 1.38 7.50 3.07
CA LEU A 24 0.45 7.17 4.15
C LEU A 24 0.57 8.19 5.29
N LYS A 25 1.78 8.58 5.65
CA LYS A 25 2.00 9.60 6.67
C LYS A 25 1.42 10.95 6.25
N ARG A 26 1.59 11.30 4.99
CA ARG A 26 1.03 12.54 4.44
C ARG A 26 -0.49 12.54 4.54
N LEU A 27 -1.12 11.38 4.36
CA LEU A 27 -2.57 11.25 4.47
C LEU A 27 -3.05 11.07 5.91
N GLY A 28 -2.13 11.02 6.86
CA GLY A 28 -2.47 10.87 8.27
C GLY A 28 -2.89 9.46 8.67
N LEU A 29 -2.47 8.47 7.90
CA LEU A 29 -2.83 7.08 8.17
C LEU A 29 -1.71 6.34 8.91
N GLU A 30 -2.11 5.49 9.86
CA GLU A 30 -1.17 4.60 10.54
C GLU A 30 -0.82 3.43 9.64
N HIS A 31 0.38 2.90 9.81
CA HIS A 31 0.83 1.74 9.06
C HIS A 31 1.62 0.80 9.96
N ILE A 32 1.68 -0.46 9.56
CA ILE A 32 2.43 -1.49 10.27
C ILE A 32 3.61 -1.90 9.39
N PRO A 33 4.86 -1.75 9.87
CA PRO A 33 6.02 -2.16 9.09
C PRO A 33 5.99 -3.65 8.76
N SER A 34 6.48 -4.00 7.60
CA SER A 34 6.54 -5.38 7.14
C SER A 34 7.92 -5.68 6.59
N HIS A 35 8.33 -6.94 6.69
CA HIS A 35 9.58 -7.42 6.10
C HIS A 35 9.37 -7.95 4.67
N GLY A 36 8.12 -8.01 4.22
CA GLY A 36 7.79 -8.46 2.88
C GLY A 36 7.66 -7.31 1.90
N ASN A 37 7.07 -7.60 0.75
CA ASN A 37 6.85 -6.60 -0.30
C ASN A 37 5.46 -5.99 -0.21
N PHE A 38 4.97 -5.79 0.99
CA PHE A 38 3.65 -5.20 1.24
C PHE A 38 3.69 -4.31 2.46
N VAL A 39 2.70 -3.41 2.55
CA VAL A 39 2.51 -2.53 3.69
C VAL A 39 1.07 -2.68 4.15
N THR A 40 0.87 -2.84 5.46
CA THR A 40 -0.44 -2.85 6.08
C THR A 40 -0.74 -1.46 6.62
N PHE A 41 -1.90 -0.91 6.32
CA PHE A 41 -2.25 0.43 6.76
C PHE A 41 -3.68 0.46 7.31
N LYS A 42 -3.92 1.38 8.24
CA LYS A 42 -5.23 1.54 8.85
C LYS A 42 -6.06 2.50 8.00
N ALA A 43 -7.08 1.97 7.34
CA ALA A 43 -7.92 2.73 6.44
C ALA A 43 -9.21 3.25 7.08
N GLY A 44 -9.48 2.86 8.31
CA GLY A 44 -10.75 3.19 8.98
C GLY A 44 -11.85 2.27 8.50
N GLU A 45 -12.71 2.76 7.61
CA GLU A 45 -13.74 1.91 6.99
C GLU A 45 -13.14 1.12 5.84
N ALA A 46 -12.38 0.08 6.19
CA ALA A 46 -11.59 -0.67 5.22
C ALA A 46 -12.41 -1.24 4.06
N ALA A 47 -13.58 -1.79 4.33
CA ALA A 47 -14.43 -2.35 3.27
C ALA A 47 -14.84 -1.28 2.26
N LYS A 48 -15.20 -0.10 2.74
CA LYS A 48 -15.62 1.01 1.89
C LYS A 48 -14.45 1.53 1.07
N VAL A 49 -13.28 1.69 1.71
CA VAL A 49 -12.07 2.15 1.04
C VAL A 49 -11.63 1.13 -0.01
N ASN A 50 -11.70 -0.17 0.32
CA ASN A 50 -11.36 -1.24 -0.61
C ASN A 50 -12.23 -1.17 -1.87
N GLN A 51 -13.55 -1.00 -1.71
CA GLN A 51 -14.44 -0.90 -2.86
C GLN A 51 -14.14 0.34 -3.70
N ALA A 52 -13.85 1.47 -3.06
CA ALA A 52 -13.51 2.70 -3.78
C ALA A 52 -12.22 2.54 -4.58
N LEU A 53 -11.24 1.84 -4.02
CA LEU A 53 -9.98 1.56 -4.72
C LEU A 53 -10.20 0.61 -5.89
N LEU A 54 -11.03 -0.43 -5.73
CA LEU A 54 -11.36 -1.36 -6.80
C LEU A 54 -12.00 -0.64 -7.98
N LYS A 55 -12.89 0.30 -7.72
CA LYS A 55 -13.53 1.09 -8.78
C LYS A 55 -12.54 1.90 -9.59
N GLN A 56 -11.39 2.23 -8.99
CA GLN A 56 -10.32 2.95 -9.66
C GLN A 56 -9.28 2.03 -10.28
N GLY A 57 -9.50 0.71 -10.21
CA GLY A 57 -8.58 -0.27 -10.75
C GLY A 57 -7.40 -0.58 -9.85
N VAL A 58 -7.48 -0.22 -8.58
CA VAL A 58 -6.41 -0.47 -7.60
C VAL A 58 -6.82 -1.62 -6.69
N ILE A 59 -5.96 -2.62 -6.60
CA ILE A 59 -6.24 -3.83 -5.83
C ILE A 59 -5.45 -3.81 -4.52
N VAL A 60 -6.18 -3.87 -3.41
CA VAL A 60 -5.61 -4.06 -2.07
C VAL A 60 -6.32 -5.24 -1.42
N ARG A 61 -5.76 -5.76 -0.34
CA ARG A 61 -6.35 -6.92 0.33
C ARG A 61 -6.79 -6.58 1.74
N PRO A 62 -8.03 -6.93 2.12
CA PRO A 62 -8.47 -6.80 3.50
C PRO A 62 -7.80 -7.86 4.37
N ILE A 63 -7.55 -7.53 5.63
CA ILE A 63 -6.95 -8.46 6.59
C ILE A 63 -7.82 -8.64 7.83
N ALA A 64 -9.12 -8.61 7.63
CA ALA A 64 -10.09 -8.76 8.71
C ALA A 64 -9.93 -10.06 9.50
N GLY A 65 -9.42 -11.10 8.86
CA GLY A 65 -9.21 -12.40 9.50
C GLY A 65 -8.18 -12.38 10.63
N TYR A 66 -7.42 -11.30 10.76
CA TYR A 66 -6.41 -11.15 11.81
C TYR A 66 -6.87 -10.19 12.91
N ALA A 67 -8.16 -10.00 13.07
CA ALA A 67 -8.73 -9.06 14.03
C ALA A 67 -8.31 -7.62 13.79
N LEU A 68 -8.09 -7.28 12.51
CA LEU A 68 -7.74 -5.91 12.07
C LEU A 68 -8.74 -5.45 11.02
N PRO A 69 -10.03 -5.27 11.38
CA PRO A 69 -11.08 -4.96 10.39
C PRO A 69 -10.93 -3.59 9.74
N GLU A 70 -10.13 -2.72 10.32
CA GLU A 70 -9.91 -1.37 9.77
C GLU A 70 -8.66 -1.28 8.90
N HIS A 71 -7.97 -2.41 8.69
CA HIS A 71 -6.69 -2.42 7.97
C HIS A 71 -6.81 -3.04 6.59
N LEU A 72 -5.99 -2.54 5.68
CA LEU A 72 -5.84 -3.08 4.34
C LEU A 72 -4.35 -3.29 4.08
N ARG A 73 -4.05 -4.21 3.17
CA ARG A 73 -2.68 -4.52 2.77
C ARG A 73 -2.48 -4.19 1.30
N VAL A 74 -1.45 -3.40 0.99
CA VAL A 74 -1.09 -3.06 -0.38
C VAL A 74 0.27 -3.67 -0.70
N THR A 75 0.38 -4.27 -1.90
CA THR A 75 1.65 -4.81 -2.38
C THR A 75 2.47 -3.68 -2.99
N ILE A 76 3.76 -3.66 -2.67
CA ILE A 76 4.70 -2.68 -3.22
C ILE A 76 4.97 -3.04 -4.68
N GLY A 77 4.77 -2.09 -5.58
CA GLY A 77 5.00 -2.26 -7.00
C GLY A 77 6.01 -1.26 -7.53
N LEU A 78 5.89 -0.96 -8.81
CA LEU A 78 6.72 0.06 -9.45
C LEU A 78 6.37 1.45 -8.90
N GLU A 79 7.29 2.39 -9.06
CA GLU A 79 7.08 3.76 -8.59
C GLU A 79 5.77 4.36 -9.11
N SER A 80 5.48 4.16 -10.39
CA SER A 80 4.23 4.65 -10.99
C SER A 80 3.00 3.97 -10.40
N GLU A 81 3.10 2.68 -10.10
CA GLU A 81 2.00 1.95 -9.49
C GLU A 81 1.75 2.41 -8.06
N ASN A 82 2.82 2.64 -7.31
CA ASN A 82 2.72 3.12 -5.94
C ASN A 82 2.13 4.53 -5.89
N ALA A 83 2.53 5.40 -6.81
CA ALA A 83 1.98 6.75 -6.92
C ALA A 83 0.49 6.71 -7.24
N ARG A 84 0.09 5.82 -8.15
CA ARG A 84 -1.31 5.65 -8.50
C ARG A 84 -2.14 5.16 -7.32
N PHE A 85 -1.58 4.22 -6.56
CA PHE A 85 -2.24 3.72 -5.35
C PHE A 85 -2.49 4.86 -4.36
N LEU A 86 -1.47 5.68 -4.09
CA LEU A 86 -1.58 6.79 -3.15
C LEU A 86 -2.59 7.84 -3.60
N GLU A 87 -2.61 8.14 -4.89
CA GLU A 87 -3.58 9.07 -5.46
C GLU A 87 -5.00 8.52 -5.34
N ALA A 88 -5.18 7.25 -5.67
CA ALA A 88 -6.49 6.59 -5.57
C ALA A 88 -6.96 6.52 -4.12
N LEU A 89 -6.04 6.25 -3.19
CA LEU A 89 -6.34 6.19 -1.76
C LEU A 89 -6.80 7.55 -1.25
N GLU A 90 -6.13 8.61 -1.65
CA GLU A 90 -6.51 9.97 -1.28
C GLU A 90 -7.94 10.28 -1.73
N LYS A 91 -8.28 9.92 -2.95
CA LYS A 91 -9.64 10.09 -3.47
C LYS A 91 -10.66 9.24 -2.71
N ALA A 92 -10.29 8.01 -2.39
CA ALA A 92 -11.16 7.11 -1.64
C ALA A 92 -11.46 7.65 -0.24
N LEU A 93 -10.47 8.26 0.41
CA LEU A 93 -10.65 8.84 1.74
C LEU A 93 -11.46 10.13 1.71
N ALA A 94 -11.37 10.89 0.63
CA ALA A 94 -12.10 12.15 0.49
C ALA A 94 -13.58 11.94 0.18
N GLY A 95 -13.89 10.84 -0.45
CA GLY A 95 -15.24 10.55 -0.88
C GLY A 95 -15.96 9.53 -0.08
#